data_4e80bc6c2d0bcafd7f7c4d6b604247ca
#
_entry.id   4e80bc6c2d0bcafd7f7c4d6b604247ca
#
_cell.length_a   1.000
_cell.length_b   1.000
_cell.length_c   1.000
_cell.angle_alpha   90.00
_cell.angle_beta   90.00
_cell.angle_gamma   90.00
#
_symmetry.space_group_name_H-M   'P 1'
#
loop_
_entity.id
_entity.type
_entity.pdbx_description
1 polymer ?
#
loop_
_entity_poly.entity_id
_entity_poly.type
_entity_poly.pdbx_seq_one_letter_code
_entity_poly.pdbx_strand_id
1 'polypeptide(L)'
;MPATLLRDGRDLATLAVPLILTQLAQVALTTTDTVMMGLLGTAELAAGGLAVVIFNQVRTMGVGLLTSVGNQIATAAARAEQAAPGPAADEERAEIRGLVRASMAVATVAGLAGAAIMILIGQALTWLGQDAAIAARTQHLLLALAPGLLPCLWFQAVRQFTVGMRRPQALLRITIGSVAVNAGLNWVFIHGTWGLPRLGLVGIGVATSAVYLLSFLALWLSARRDRPSASMLALNPARARLATVKRVARLGVPIAATYGSEAGFFSVTALMAGSFGPAALAAHTAVNQLVYIVFQIAVGLSHAASVNVSRELALGNLDAARRIRNTALACAAAVMAVVGAAYLAFPGPVLAPFLRPDAGPAVAVATQLLAIAAVLQFFDCAQNIGVGLLRGLDDTAGGFRLTLIGYWAVGLPVSWLLAYALGLGTPGIWLGLLAGLAATAVLLLRRYSAALAARAA
;
A
#
# COMPACT_ATOMS: atom_id res chain seq x y z
N MET A 1 0.80 15.68 30.61
CA MET A 1 0.39 15.56 29.20
C MET A 1 1.53 15.47 28.17
N PRO A 2 2.57 16.31 28.14
CA PRO A 2 3.61 16.18 27.11
C PRO A 2 4.47 14.91 27.23
N ALA A 3 4.78 14.45 28.45
CA ALA A 3 5.61 13.26 28.66
C ALA A 3 4.93 11.94 28.22
N THR A 4 3.63 11.83 28.35
CA THR A 4 2.85 10.65 27.87
C THR A 4 2.76 10.63 26.36
N LEU A 5 2.55 11.79 25.70
CA LEU A 5 2.53 11.90 24.23
C LEU A 5 3.88 11.54 23.60
N LEU A 6 4.99 11.96 24.21
CA LEU A 6 6.33 11.61 23.73
C LEU A 6 6.62 10.11 23.88
N ARG A 7 6.18 9.50 24.97
CA ARG A 7 6.31 8.06 25.19
C ARG A 7 5.45 7.26 24.20
N ASP A 8 4.17 7.61 24.08
CA ASP A 8 3.25 6.97 23.15
C ASP A 8 3.72 7.17 21.70
N GLY A 9 4.28 8.36 21.36
CA GLY A 9 4.90 8.63 20.07
C GLY A 9 6.12 7.77 19.78
N ARG A 10 6.99 7.57 20.77
CA ARG A 10 8.15 6.68 20.64
C ARG A 10 7.74 5.22 20.44
N ASP A 11 6.75 4.75 21.19
CA ASP A 11 6.24 3.39 21.09
C ASP A 11 5.58 3.14 19.72
N LEU A 12 4.84 4.12 19.19
CA LEU A 12 4.29 4.07 17.84
C LEU A 12 5.40 4.10 16.79
N ALA A 13 6.41 4.95 16.94
CA ALA A 13 7.52 5.13 16.00
C ALA A 13 8.37 3.85 15.85
N THR A 14 8.54 3.07 16.93
CA THR A 14 9.32 1.82 16.87
C THR A 14 8.75 0.81 15.86
N LEU A 15 7.44 0.82 15.63
CA LEU A 15 6.78 0.01 14.63
C LEU A 15 6.58 0.78 13.32
N ALA A 16 6.21 2.05 13.39
CA ALA A 16 5.88 2.87 12.22
C ALA A 16 7.11 3.14 11.34
N VAL A 17 8.25 3.50 11.92
CA VAL A 17 9.46 3.85 11.13
C VAL A 17 9.94 2.68 10.26
N PRO A 18 10.11 1.45 10.77
CA PRO A 18 10.46 0.32 9.91
C PRO A 18 9.42 0.05 8.80
N LEU A 19 8.13 0.22 9.10
CA LEU A 19 7.07 0.01 8.11
C LEU A 19 7.06 1.10 7.04
N ILE A 20 7.26 2.36 7.41
CA ILE A 20 7.39 3.48 6.46
C ILE A 20 8.59 3.25 5.54
N LEU A 21 9.75 2.93 6.09
CA LEU A 21 10.96 2.67 5.31
C LEU A 21 10.79 1.46 4.37
N THR A 22 10.07 0.44 4.82
CA THR A 22 9.71 -0.72 3.98
C THR A 22 8.84 -0.30 2.80
N GLN A 23 7.85 0.58 3.02
CA GLN A 23 6.99 1.09 1.96
C GLN A 23 7.78 1.94 0.97
N LEU A 24 8.65 2.83 1.44
CA LEU A 24 9.52 3.63 0.58
C LEU A 24 10.50 2.78 -0.23
N ALA A 25 11.04 1.72 0.35
CA ALA A 25 11.89 0.77 -0.37
C ALA A 25 11.12 0.02 -1.48
N GLN A 26 9.83 -0.28 -1.28
CA GLN A 26 9.00 -0.86 -2.33
C GLN A 26 8.76 0.12 -3.50
N VAL A 27 8.60 1.41 -3.21
CA VAL A 27 8.56 2.45 -4.26
C VAL A 27 9.87 2.50 -5.02
N ALA A 28 11.01 2.46 -4.30
CA ALA A 28 12.33 2.45 -4.94
C ALA A 28 12.51 1.23 -5.87
N LEU A 29 12.01 0.06 -5.50
CA LEU A 29 12.02 -1.14 -6.35
C LEU A 29 11.26 -0.91 -7.67
N THR A 30 10.03 -0.42 -7.60
CA THR A 30 9.22 -0.11 -8.78
C THR A 30 9.84 1.00 -9.64
N THR A 31 10.44 2.01 -8.99
CA THR A 31 11.15 3.08 -9.70
C THR A 31 12.38 2.55 -10.43
N THR A 32 13.13 1.63 -9.82
CA THR A 32 14.28 0.97 -10.46
C THR A 32 13.85 0.23 -11.72
N ASP A 33 12.76 -0.54 -11.66
CA ASP A 33 12.22 -1.23 -12.83
C ASP A 33 11.85 -0.24 -13.95
N THR A 34 11.18 0.86 -13.60
CA THR A 34 10.77 1.89 -14.57
C THR A 34 11.97 2.57 -15.24
N VAL A 35 13.01 2.90 -14.45
CA VAL A 35 14.26 3.47 -15.00
C VAL A 35 14.94 2.49 -15.95
N MET A 36 15.02 1.21 -15.58
CA MET A 36 15.60 0.17 -16.43
C MET A 36 14.80 -0.03 -17.73
N MET A 37 13.47 0.06 -17.68
CA MET A 37 12.63 0.05 -18.89
C MET A 37 12.91 1.24 -19.79
N GLY A 38 13.10 2.44 -19.21
CA GLY A 38 13.45 3.65 -19.95
C GLY A 38 14.79 3.56 -20.68
N LEU A 39 15.77 2.86 -20.11
CA LEU A 39 17.06 2.61 -20.72
C LEU A 39 16.98 1.67 -21.94
N LEU A 40 15.96 0.81 -22.01
CA LEU A 40 15.73 -0.08 -23.15
C LEU A 40 15.11 0.65 -24.35
N GLY A 41 14.33 1.70 -24.12
CA GLY A 41 13.71 2.51 -25.16
C GLY A 41 12.29 2.96 -24.82
N THR A 42 11.73 3.84 -25.65
CA THR A 42 10.40 4.44 -25.43
C THR A 42 9.27 3.44 -25.58
N ALA A 43 9.39 2.49 -26.52
CA ALA A 43 8.38 1.45 -26.74
C ALA A 43 8.37 0.43 -25.59
N GLU A 44 9.54 0.08 -25.06
CA GLU A 44 9.72 -0.77 -23.89
C GLU A 44 9.19 -0.09 -22.64
N LEU A 45 9.42 1.21 -22.48
CA LEU A 45 8.89 2.00 -21.37
C LEU A 45 7.36 2.07 -21.41
N ALA A 46 6.77 2.27 -22.60
CA ALA A 46 5.31 2.32 -22.75
C ALA A 46 4.66 0.96 -22.44
N ALA A 47 5.18 -0.13 -23.01
CA ALA A 47 4.69 -1.47 -22.75
C ALA A 47 4.92 -1.91 -21.30
N GLY A 48 6.10 -1.62 -20.75
CA GLY A 48 6.47 -1.89 -19.38
C GLY A 48 5.62 -1.11 -18.39
N GLY A 49 5.37 0.17 -18.64
CA GLY A 49 4.51 1.01 -17.82
C GLY A 49 3.09 0.45 -17.72
N LEU A 50 2.51 0.01 -18.84
CA LEU A 50 1.19 -0.62 -18.87
C LEU A 50 1.17 -1.93 -18.05
N ALA A 51 2.18 -2.78 -18.22
CA ALA A 51 2.30 -4.02 -17.46
C ALA A 51 2.45 -3.77 -15.95
N VAL A 52 3.25 -2.78 -15.55
CA VAL A 52 3.44 -2.40 -14.14
C VAL A 52 2.15 -1.89 -13.50
N VAL A 53 1.35 -1.11 -14.22
CA VAL A 53 0.04 -0.64 -13.74
C VAL A 53 -0.88 -1.85 -13.47
N ILE A 54 -1.00 -2.78 -14.42
CA ILE A 54 -1.83 -3.98 -14.27
C ILE A 54 -1.32 -4.84 -13.11
N PHE A 55 0.00 -5.10 -13.06
CA PHE A 55 0.61 -5.89 -12.00
C PHE A 55 0.39 -5.26 -10.62
N ASN A 56 0.66 -3.97 -10.48
CA ASN A 56 0.49 -3.27 -9.20
C ASN A 56 -0.95 -3.24 -8.73
N GLN A 57 -1.92 -3.11 -9.64
CA GLN A 57 -3.33 -3.15 -9.30
C GLN A 57 -3.72 -4.50 -8.71
N VAL A 58 -3.39 -5.59 -9.39
CA VAL A 58 -3.70 -6.95 -8.94
C VAL A 58 -2.95 -7.29 -7.65
N ARG A 59 -1.66 -6.93 -7.58
CA ARG A 59 -0.82 -7.11 -6.39
C ARG A 59 -1.38 -6.37 -5.18
N THR A 60 -1.77 -5.11 -5.33
CA THR A 60 -2.25 -4.28 -4.22
C THR A 60 -3.58 -4.79 -3.67
N MET A 61 -4.48 -5.27 -4.54
CA MET A 61 -5.70 -5.94 -4.10
C MET A 61 -5.39 -7.25 -3.35
N GLY A 62 -4.45 -8.05 -3.87
CA GLY A 62 -3.97 -9.25 -3.17
C GLY A 62 -3.35 -8.96 -1.80
N VAL A 63 -2.56 -7.90 -1.68
CA VAL A 63 -2.02 -7.41 -0.41
C VAL A 63 -3.16 -7.02 0.54
N GLY A 64 -4.20 -6.36 0.04
CA GLY A 64 -5.39 -5.97 0.80
C GLY A 64 -6.06 -7.16 1.48
N LEU A 65 -6.18 -8.29 0.78
CA LEU A 65 -6.77 -9.53 1.33
C LEU A 65 -6.04 -10.03 2.59
N LEU A 66 -4.75 -9.78 2.70
CA LEU A 66 -3.91 -10.28 3.79
C LEU A 66 -3.68 -9.25 4.91
N THR A 67 -4.01 -7.99 4.67
CA THR A 67 -3.61 -6.88 5.56
C THR A 67 -4.20 -6.99 6.97
N SER A 68 -5.41 -7.53 7.13
CA SER A 68 -6.05 -7.73 8.44
C SER A 68 -5.41 -8.82 9.30
N VAL A 69 -4.64 -9.72 8.69
CA VAL A 69 -4.02 -10.86 9.40
C VAL A 69 -3.06 -10.38 10.49
N GLY A 70 -2.29 -9.32 10.22
CA GLY A 70 -1.39 -8.73 11.22
C GLY A 70 -2.10 -8.27 12.49
N ASN A 71 -3.29 -7.69 12.33
CA ASN A 71 -4.13 -7.26 13.46
C ASN A 71 -4.63 -8.44 14.28
N GLN A 72 -5.12 -9.49 13.62
CA GLN A 72 -5.60 -10.69 14.29
C GLN A 72 -4.49 -11.41 15.05
N ILE A 73 -3.28 -11.46 14.45
CA ILE A 73 -2.09 -12.02 15.11
C ILE A 73 -1.69 -11.16 16.32
N ALA A 74 -1.72 -9.83 16.21
CA ALA A 74 -1.43 -8.94 17.34
C ALA A 74 -2.42 -9.12 18.51
N THR A 75 -3.70 -9.33 18.19
CA THR A 75 -4.74 -9.65 19.17
C THR A 75 -4.46 -10.97 19.90
N ALA A 76 -4.20 -12.06 19.16
CA ALA A 76 -3.90 -13.37 19.75
C ALA A 76 -2.56 -13.35 20.52
N ALA A 77 -1.55 -12.67 20.03
CA ALA A 77 -0.26 -12.52 20.72
C ALA A 77 -0.43 -11.76 22.06
N ALA A 78 -1.23 -10.69 22.09
CA ALA A 78 -1.51 -9.94 23.30
C ALA A 78 -2.23 -10.80 24.35
N ARG A 79 -3.21 -11.59 23.94
CA ARG A 79 -3.92 -12.52 24.85
C ARG A 79 -3.00 -13.62 25.37
N ALA A 80 -2.11 -14.16 24.51
CA ALA A 80 -1.13 -15.16 24.90
C ALA A 80 -0.12 -14.61 25.93
N GLU A 81 0.22 -13.32 25.86
CA GLU A 81 1.10 -12.65 26.82
C GLU A 81 0.42 -12.40 28.18
N GLN A 82 -0.92 -12.17 28.20
CA GLN A 82 -1.69 -11.97 29.43
C GLN A 82 -2.04 -13.30 30.13
N ALA A 83 -2.18 -14.38 29.35
CA ALA A 83 -2.51 -15.68 29.90
C ALA A 83 -1.35 -16.22 30.76
N ALA A 84 -1.69 -16.83 31.90
CA ALA A 84 -0.70 -17.60 32.65
C ALA A 84 -0.14 -18.75 31.79
N PRO A 85 1.14 -19.13 32.00
CA PRO A 85 1.70 -20.29 31.30
C PRO A 85 0.82 -21.54 31.51
N GLY A 86 0.33 -22.12 30.39
CA GLY A 86 -0.58 -23.24 30.43
C GLY A 86 -1.49 -23.34 29.22
N PRO A 87 -2.56 -24.14 29.28
CA PRO A 87 -3.45 -24.43 28.15
C PRO A 87 -4.03 -23.20 27.45
N ALA A 88 -4.38 -22.16 28.20
CA ALA A 88 -4.94 -20.92 27.60
C ALA A 88 -3.92 -20.18 26.71
N ALA A 89 -2.68 -20.07 27.17
CA ALA A 89 -1.61 -19.47 26.35
C ALA A 89 -1.29 -20.32 25.12
N ASP A 90 -1.36 -21.66 25.24
CA ASP A 90 -1.11 -22.58 24.12
C ASP A 90 -2.24 -22.55 23.09
N GLU A 91 -3.48 -22.31 23.51
CA GLU A 91 -4.62 -22.10 22.61
C GLU A 91 -4.45 -20.83 21.76
N GLU A 92 -4.07 -19.70 22.36
CA GLU A 92 -3.79 -18.46 21.62
C GLU A 92 -2.63 -18.61 20.65
N ARG A 93 -1.57 -19.35 21.05
CA ARG A 93 -0.46 -19.69 20.12
C ARG A 93 -0.93 -20.61 19.00
N ALA A 94 -1.87 -21.52 19.26
CA ALA A 94 -2.47 -22.35 18.22
C ALA A 94 -3.36 -21.52 17.27
N GLU A 95 -4.03 -20.49 17.76
CA GLU A 95 -4.76 -19.53 16.91
C GLU A 95 -3.81 -18.80 15.97
N ILE A 96 -2.66 -18.30 16.45
CA ILE A 96 -1.65 -17.66 15.60
C ILE A 96 -1.21 -18.62 14.49
N ARG A 97 -0.91 -19.88 14.81
CA ARG A 97 -0.56 -20.89 13.80
C ARG A 97 -1.68 -21.09 12.78
N GLY A 98 -2.93 -21.09 13.24
CA GLY A 98 -4.11 -21.18 12.38
C GLY A 98 -4.25 -20.00 11.43
N LEU A 99 -4.04 -18.77 11.93
CA LEU A 99 -4.06 -17.54 11.14
C LEU A 99 -2.95 -17.52 10.07
N VAL A 100 -1.73 -17.95 10.41
CA VAL A 100 -0.63 -18.04 9.45
C VAL A 100 -0.95 -19.03 8.34
N ARG A 101 -1.47 -20.23 8.68
CA ARG A 101 -1.90 -21.23 7.67
C ARG A 101 -3.00 -20.69 6.77
N ALA A 102 -4.01 -20.03 7.36
CA ALA A 102 -5.11 -19.43 6.62
C ALA A 102 -4.64 -18.30 5.69
N SER A 103 -3.72 -17.44 6.16
CA SER A 103 -3.13 -16.39 5.33
C SER A 103 -2.33 -16.97 4.16
N MET A 104 -1.59 -18.06 4.37
CA MET A 104 -0.89 -18.76 3.28
C MET A 104 -1.86 -19.38 2.27
N ALA A 105 -2.98 -19.94 2.73
CA ALA A 105 -4.02 -20.47 1.84
C ALA A 105 -4.65 -19.36 1.00
N VAL A 106 -5.06 -18.24 1.64
CA VAL A 106 -5.60 -17.07 0.92
C VAL A 106 -4.57 -16.50 -0.05
N ALA A 107 -3.31 -16.36 0.36
CA ALA A 107 -2.22 -15.87 -0.48
C ALA A 107 -2.00 -16.77 -1.71
N THR A 108 -2.06 -18.10 -1.53
CA THR A 108 -1.89 -19.05 -2.63
C THR A 108 -3.05 -18.94 -3.64
N VAL A 109 -4.29 -18.97 -3.17
CA VAL A 109 -5.46 -18.85 -4.05
C VAL A 109 -5.47 -17.48 -4.75
N ALA A 110 -5.25 -16.40 -4.01
CA ALA A 110 -5.23 -15.05 -4.57
C ALA A 110 -4.05 -14.86 -5.54
N GLY A 111 -2.88 -15.44 -5.26
CA GLY A 111 -1.71 -15.39 -6.14
C GLY A 111 -1.95 -16.10 -7.47
N LEU A 112 -2.52 -17.30 -7.43
CA LEU A 112 -2.85 -18.07 -8.63
C LEU A 112 -3.98 -17.40 -9.43
N ALA A 113 -5.06 -16.97 -8.77
CA ALA A 113 -6.16 -16.27 -9.41
C ALA A 113 -5.71 -14.93 -10.02
N GLY A 114 -4.92 -14.15 -9.28
CA GLY A 114 -4.36 -12.88 -9.75
C GLY A 114 -3.42 -13.07 -10.94
N ALA A 115 -2.55 -14.09 -10.92
CA ALA A 115 -1.70 -14.42 -12.07
C ALA A 115 -2.52 -14.78 -13.30
N ALA A 116 -3.58 -15.59 -13.15
CA ALA A 116 -4.50 -15.92 -14.25
C ALA A 116 -5.21 -14.67 -14.78
N ILE A 117 -5.70 -13.79 -13.90
CA ILE A 117 -6.35 -12.52 -14.29
C ILE A 117 -5.37 -11.64 -15.07
N MET A 118 -4.11 -11.51 -14.63
CA MET A 118 -3.09 -10.72 -15.34
C MET A 118 -2.84 -11.25 -16.75
N ILE A 119 -2.73 -12.58 -16.89
CA ILE A 119 -2.53 -13.23 -18.19
C ILE A 119 -3.74 -12.97 -19.10
N LEU A 120 -4.97 -13.10 -18.60
CA LEU A 120 -6.19 -12.83 -19.35
C LEU A 120 -6.29 -11.36 -19.78
N ILE A 121 -5.98 -10.42 -18.88
CA ILE A 121 -5.93 -9.00 -19.22
C ILE A 121 -4.88 -8.76 -20.32
N GLY A 122 -3.70 -9.37 -20.21
CA GLY A 122 -2.64 -9.27 -21.21
C GLY A 122 -3.09 -9.74 -22.60
N GLN A 123 -3.88 -10.82 -22.67
CA GLN A 123 -4.45 -11.32 -23.93
C GLN A 123 -5.55 -10.42 -24.49
N ALA A 124 -6.27 -9.71 -23.62
CA ALA A 124 -7.38 -8.84 -24.02
C ALA A 124 -6.94 -7.42 -24.42
N LEU A 125 -5.67 -7.04 -24.29
CA LEU A 125 -5.20 -5.66 -24.48
C LEU A 125 -5.50 -5.10 -25.87
N THR A 126 -5.40 -5.92 -26.92
CA THR A 126 -5.74 -5.51 -28.30
C THR A 126 -7.22 -5.21 -28.45
N TRP A 127 -8.09 -5.98 -27.78
CA TRP A 127 -9.52 -5.73 -27.77
C TRP A 127 -9.89 -4.48 -26.97
N LEU A 128 -9.03 -4.11 -26.03
CA LEU A 128 -9.16 -2.89 -25.24
C LEU A 128 -8.60 -1.64 -25.96
N GLY A 129 -8.24 -1.76 -27.24
CA GLY A 129 -7.82 -0.66 -28.08
C GLY A 129 -6.33 -0.29 -27.98
N GLN A 130 -5.51 -1.18 -27.39
CA GLN A 130 -4.06 -0.97 -27.36
C GLN A 130 -3.42 -1.34 -28.70
N ASP A 131 -2.36 -0.61 -29.09
CA ASP A 131 -1.54 -0.93 -30.25
C ASP A 131 -1.02 -2.37 -30.16
N ALA A 132 -1.08 -3.12 -31.27
CA ALA A 132 -0.75 -4.55 -31.31
C ALA A 132 0.71 -4.82 -30.87
N ALA A 133 1.66 -3.95 -31.23
CA ALA A 133 3.06 -4.13 -30.87
C ALA A 133 3.29 -3.86 -29.36
N ILE A 134 2.63 -2.84 -28.83
CA ILE A 134 2.68 -2.53 -27.39
C ILE A 134 1.98 -3.65 -26.61
N ALA A 135 0.81 -4.09 -27.04
CA ALA A 135 0.04 -5.16 -26.40
C ALA A 135 0.86 -6.46 -26.33
N ALA A 136 1.54 -6.87 -27.41
CA ALA A 136 2.37 -8.07 -27.45
C ALA A 136 3.54 -7.98 -26.43
N ARG A 137 4.25 -6.85 -26.37
CA ARG A 137 5.36 -6.64 -25.42
C ARG A 137 4.85 -6.65 -23.98
N THR A 138 3.73 -5.97 -23.73
CA THR A 138 3.07 -5.94 -22.40
C THR A 138 2.67 -7.35 -21.98
N GLN A 139 2.08 -8.14 -22.86
CA GLN A 139 1.69 -9.53 -22.59
C GLN A 139 2.89 -10.40 -22.21
N HIS A 140 4.00 -10.31 -22.94
CA HIS A 140 5.22 -11.06 -22.61
C HIS A 140 5.77 -10.67 -21.23
N LEU A 141 5.75 -9.39 -20.90
CA LEU A 141 6.18 -8.92 -19.58
C LEU A 141 5.23 -9.40 -18.46
N LEU A 142 3.91 -9.35 -18.69
CA LEU A 142 2.92 -9.87 -17.73
C LEU A 142 3.09 -11.38 -17.49
N LEU A 143 3.40 -12.15 -18.54
CA LEU A 143 3.72 -13.58 -18.41
C LEU A 143 4.96 -13.82 -17.54
N ALA A 144 5.95 -12.94 -17.60
CA ALA A 144 7.15 -13.02 -16.76
C ALA A 144 6.89 -12.57 -15.31
N LEU A 145 5.98 -11.61 -15.10
CA LEU A 145 5.59 -11.10 -13.78
C LEU A 145 4.58 -12.02 -13.05
N ALA A 146 3.72 -12.71 -13.79
CA ALA A 146 2.64 -13.52 -13.22
C ALA A 146 3.12 -14.60 -12.21
N PRO A 147 4.20 -15.35 -12.48
CA PRO A 147 4.75 -16.29 -11.48
C PRO A 147 5.21 -15.61 -10.20
N GLY A 148 5.67 -14.35 -10.29
CA GLY A 148 6.15 -13.57 -9.15
C GLY A 148 5.06 -13.13 -8.20
N LEU A 149 3.80 -13.09 -8.64
CA LEU A 149 2.67 -12.68 -7.79
C LEU A 149 2.44 -13.65 -6.63
N LEU A 150 2.62 -14.94 -6.85
CA LEU A 150 2.46 -15.97 -5.82
C LEU A 150 3.46 -15.79 -4.67
N PRO A 151 4.80 -15.78 -4.89
CA PRO A 151 5.76 -15.54 -3.83
C PRO A 151 5.66 -14.13 -3.24
N CYS A 152 5.20 -13.13 -4.00
CA CYS A 152 4.88 -11.80 -3.49
C CYS A 152 3.81 -11.85 -2.40
N LEU A 153 2.71 -12.58 -2.61
CA LEU A 153 1.66 -12.72 -1.61
C LEU A 153 2.07 -13.64 -0.45
N TRP A 154 2.89 -14.65 -0.67
CA TRP A 154 3.49 -15.42 0.42
C TRP A 154 4.40 -14.56 1.30
N PHE A 155 5.22 -13.72 0.68
CA PHE A 155 6.02 -12.72 1.41
C PHE A 155 5.11 -11.81 2.26
N GLN A 156 3.97 -11.38 1.70
CA GLN A 156 3.00 -10.56 2.41
C GLN A 156 2.36 -11.29 3.60
N ALA A 157 2.05 -12.58 3.47
CA ALA A 157 1.54 -13.39 4.58
C ALA A 157 2.54 -13.46 5.74
N VAL A 158 3.81 -13.75 5.44
CA VAL A 158 4.89 -13.78 6.46
C VAL A 158 5.16 -12.37 7.02
N ARG A 159 5.08 -11.32 6.18
CA ARG A 159 5.17 -9.93 6.62
C ARG A 159 4.11 -9.61 7.67
N GLN A 160 2.84 -9.98 7.43
CA GLN A 160 1.75 -9.74 8.38
C GLN A 160 2.01 -10.48 9.71
N PHE A 161 2.60 -11.66 9.67
CA PHE A 161 3.02 -12.38 10.87
C PHE A 161 4.10 -11.58 11.64
N THR A 162 5.17 -11.13 10.99
CA THR A 162 6.25 -10.38 11.66
C THR A 162 5.76 -9.03 12.21
N VAL A 163 4.86 -8.36 11.50
CA VAL A 163 4.25 -7.09 11.92
C VAL A 163 3.31 -7.30 13.10
N GLY A 164 2.45 -8.31 13.05
CA GLY A 164 1.55 -8.67 14.15
C GLY A 164 2.30 -9.09 15.42
N MET A 165 3.43 -9.76 15.28
CA MET A 165 4.36 -10.08 16.37
C MET A 165 5.22 -8.88 16.81
N ARG A 166 5.03 -7.68 16.22
CA ARG A 166 5.80 -6.44 16.48
C ARG A 166 7.31 -6.57 16.26
N ARG A 167 7.73 -7.37 15.25
CA ARG A 167 9.14 -7.64 14.92
C ARG A 167 9.48 -7.31 13.46
N PRO A 168 9.35 -6.04 13.01
CA PRO A 168 9.52 -5.66 11.62
C PRO A 168 10.99 -5.45 11.18
N GLN A 169 11.99 -5.60 12.06
CA GLN A 169 13.39 -5.23 11.77
C GLN A 169 14.00 -6.08 10.64
N ALA A 170 13.70 -7.39 10.61
CA ALA A 170 14.15 -8.27 9.54
C ALA A 170 13.48 -7.91 8.20
N LEU A 171 12.20 -7.58 8.24
CA LEU A 171 11.43 -7.13 7.09
C LEU A 171 12.08 -5.92 6.42
N LEU A 172 12.45 -4.90 7.20
CA LEU A 172 13.09 -3.68 6.69
C LEU A 172 14.41 -4.00 5.97
N ARG A 173 15.30 -4.76 6.63
CA ARG A 173 16.61 -5.13 6.05
C ARG A 173 16.47 -5.91 4.75
N ILE A 174 15.54 -6.86 4.71
CA ILE A 174 15.29 -7.68 3.51
C ILE A 174 14.71 -6.83 2.39
N THR A 175 13.76 -5.94 2.69
CA THR A 175 13.16 -5.08 1.66
C THR A 175 14.17 -4.08 1.09
N ILE A 176 15.03 -3.48 1.90
CA ILE A 176 16.12 -2.63 1.39
C ILE A 176 17.09 -3.45 0.53
N GLY A 177 17.50 -4.63 1.00
CA GLY A 177 18.38 -5.53 0.23
C GLY A 177 17.76 -5.97 -1.10
N SER A 178 16.44 -6.17 -1.14
CA SER A 178 15.74 -6.57 -2.36
C SER A 178 15.82 -5.52 -3.47
N VAL A 179 15.92 -4.23 -3.14
CA VAL A 179 16.11 -3.16 -4.13
C VAL A 179 17.45 -3.32 -4.85
N ALA A 180 18.53 -3.55 -4.11
CA ALA A 180 19.85 -3.75 -4.68
C ALA A 180 19.92 -5.06 -5.50
N VAL A 181 19.33 -6.13 -5.01
CA VAL A 181 19.24 -7.42 -5.73
C VAL A 181 18.42 -7.26 -7.01
N ASN A 182 17.31 -6.51 -6.97
CA ASN A 182 16.49 -6.24 -8.14
C ASN A 182 17.27 -5.45 -9.22
N ALA A 183 17.96 -4.40 -8.83
CA ALA A 183 18.80 -3.63 -9.75
C ALA A 183 19.88 -4.51 -10.41
N GLY A 184 20.54 -5.36 -9.61
CA GLY A 184 21.55 -6.30 -10.11
C GLY A 184 20.98 -7.35 -11.07
N LEU A 185 19.86 -7.97 -10.72
CA LEU A 185 19.21 -8.97 -11.59
C LEU A 185 18.64 -8.33 -12.86
N ASN A 186 18.05 -7.13 -12.78
CA ASN A 186 17.62 -6.39 -13.96
C ASN A 186 18.80 -6.15 -14.92
N TRP A 187 19.94 -5.69 -14.40
CA TRP A 187 21.14 -5.50 -15.20
C TRP A 187 21.58 -6.80 -15.89
N VAL A 188 21.65 -7.89 -15.13
CA VAL A 188 22.09 -9.20 -15.64
C VAL A 188 21.17 -9.73 -16.74
N PHE A 189 19.85 -9.69 -16.55
CA PHE A 189 18.89 -10.22 -17.52
C PHE A 189 18.69 -9.31 -18.73
N ILE A 190 18.85 -7.99 -18.58
CA ILE A 190 18.77 -7.05 -19.70
C ILE A 190 19.96 -7.24 -20.63
N HIS A 191 21.17 -7.35 -20.08
CA HIS A 191 22.42 -7.37 -20.86
C HIS A 191 22.91 -8.79 -21.21
N GLY A 192 22.37 -9.82 -20.57
CA GLY A 192 22.78 -11.21 -20.77
C GLY A 192 24.21 -11.47 -20.26
N THR A 193 24.57 -10.87 -19.11
CA THR A 193 25.88 -11.09 -18.50
C THR A 193 25.96 -12.47 -17.84
N TRP A 194 27.17 -12.96 -17.58
CA TRP A 194 27.44 -14.27 -16.94
C TRP A 194 26.89 -15.48 -17.70
N GLY A 195 26.77 -15.39 -19.05
CA GLY A 195 26.30 -16.51 -19.89
C GLY A 195 24.78 -16.70 -19.91
N LEU A 196 24.03 -15.76 -19.33
CA LEU A 196 22.57 -15.79 -19.39
C LEU A 196 22.07 -15.15 -20.70
N PRO A 197 20.89 -15.55 -21.23
CA PRO A 197 20.34 -14.95 -22.43
C PRO A 197 19.94 -13.50 -22.19
N ARG A 198 20.05 -12.66 -23.22
CA ARG A 198 19.52 -11.30 -23.21
C ARG A 198 17.98 -11.35 -23.30
N LEU A 199 17.31 -11.04 -22.22
CA LEU A 199 15.85 -11.09 -22.15
C LEU A 199 15.20 -9.72 -22.36
N GLY A 200 15.98 -8.62 -22.36
CA GLY A 200 15.44 -7.27 -22.53
C GLY A 200 14.34 -6.94 -21.52
N LEU A 201 13.19 -6.45 -22.02
CA LEU A 201 12.04 -6.09 -21.20
C LEU A 201 11.51 -7.26 -20.35
N VAL A 202 11.44 -8.47 -20.92
CA VAL A 202 11.01 -9.68 -20.21
C VAL A 202 11.92 -10.00 -19.04
N GLY A 203 13.22 -9.68 -19.18
CA GLY A 203 14.21 -9.85 -18.11
C GLY A 203 13.89 -9.09 -16.83
N ILE A 204 13.27 -7.91 -16.95
CA ILE A 204 12.81 -7.13 -15.78
C ILE A 204 11.71 -7.90 -15.05
N GLY A 205 10.75 -8.49 -15.77
CA GLY A 205 9.70 -9.31 -15.17
C GLY A 205 10.24 -10.55 -14.46
N VAL A 206 11.22 -11.23 -15.07
CA VAL A 206 11.89 -12.39 -14.47
C VAL A 206 12.67 -11.98 -13.22
N ALA A 207 13.42 -10.86 -13.27
CA ALA A 207 14.15 -10.33 -12.12
C ALA A 207 13.21 -10.00 -10.96
N THR A 208 12.12 -9.28 -11.23
CA THR A 208 11.12 -8.91 -10.20
C THR A 208 10.46 -10.15 -9.59
N SER A 209 10.11 -11.15 -10.40
CA SER A 209 9.57 -12.43 -9.92
C SER A 209 10.57 -13.19 -9.04
N ALA A 210 11.84 -13.22 -9.44
CA ALA A 210 12.92 -13.84 -8.66
C ALA A 210 13.15 -13.09 -7.34
N VAL A 211 13.12 -11.75 -7.34
CA VAL A 211 13.26 -10.93 -6.13
C VAL A 211 12.15 -11.18 -5.14
N TYR A 212 10.90 -11.32 -5.58
CA TYR A 212 9.79 -11.68 -4.68
C TYR A 212 9.98 -13.05 -4.04
N LEU A 213 10.44 -14.03 -4.81
CA LEU A 213 10.74 -15.36 -4.28
C LEU A 213 11.89 -15.31 -3.27
N LEU A 214 12.99 -14.64 -3.60
CA LEU A 214 14.14 -14.49 -2.71
C LEU A 214 13.77 -13.73 -1.43
N SER A 215 12.96 -12.68 -1.55
CA SER A 215 12.48 -11.90 -0.40
C SER A 215 11.57 -12.74 0.52
N PHE A 216 10.68 -13.56 -0.06
CA PHE A 216 9.87 -14.50 0.70
C PHE A 216 10.75 -15.50 1.46
N LEU A 217 11.69 -16.13 0.77
CA LEU A 217 12.60 -17.11 1.39
C LEU A 217 13.45 -16.47 2.49
N ALA A 218 13.99 -15.28 2.26
CA ALA A 218 14.80 -14.57 3.24
C ALA A 218 13.98 -14.19 4.49
N LEU A 219 12.75 -13.69 4.31
CA LEU A 219 11.88 -13.34 5.43
C LEU A 219 11.40 -14.57 6.20
N TRP A 220 11.05 -15.64 5.49
CA TRP A 220 10.70 -16.91 6.09
C TRP A 220 11.83 -17.49 6.92
N LEU A 221 13.05 -17.55 6.36
CA LEU A 221 14.23 -18.05 7.07
C LEU A 221 14.56 -17.19 8.30
N SER A 222 14.44 -15.86 8.16
CA SER A 222 14.64 -14.94 9.29
C SER A 222 13.62 -15.17 10.39
N ALA A 223 12.33 -15.26 10.05
CA ALA A 223 11.26 -15.50 11.02
C ALA A 223 11.36 -16.89 11.68
N ARG A 224 11.84 -17.89 10.93
CA ARG A 224 12.08 -19.25 11.47
C ARG A 224 13.27 -19.32 12.43
N ARG A 225 14.26 -18.44 12.29
CA ARG A 225 15.43 -18.36 13.20
C ARG A 225 15.12 -17.60 14.49
N ASP A 226 14.06 -16.83 14.51
CA ASP A 226 13.61 -16.08 15.70
C ASP A 226 12.88 -17.05 16.66
N ARG A 227 13.62 -17.59 17.62
CA ARG A 227 13.16 -18.65 18.55
C ARG A 227 11.77 -18.42 19.18
N PRO A 228 11.41 -17.19 19.65
CA PRO A 228 10.10 -16.98 20.24
C PRO A 228 8.94 -17.11 19.22
N SER A 229 9.20 -16.78 17.97
CA SER A 229 8.18 -16.74 16.90
C SER A 229 8.15 -18.00 16.05
N ALA A 230 9.27 -18.75 16.01
CA ALA A 230 9.45 -19.90 15.10
C ALA A 230 8.40 -21.01 15.30
N SER A 231 7.99 -21.27 16.53
CA SER A 231 6.99 -22.30 16.86
C SER A 231 5.57 -21.95 16.37
N MET A 232 5.31 -20.67 16.12
CA MET A 232 4.02 -20.15 15.65
C MET A 232 3.96 -19.96 14.13
N LEU A 233 5.12 -20.04 13.45
CA LEU A 233 5.22 -19.91 12.00
C LEU A 233 4.87 -21.22 11.29
N ALA A 234 3.61 -21.41 10.95
CA ALA A 234 3.09 -22.62 10.32
C ALA A 234 2.63 -22.34 8.88
N LEU A 235 3.49 -22.59 7.89
CA LEU A 235 3.24 -22.20 6.49
C LEU A 235 2.38 -23.18 5.68
N ASN A 236 2.05 -24.37 6.17
CA ASN A 236 1.34 -25.36 5.38
C ASN A 236 -0.12 -24.97 5.14
N PRO A 237 -0.52 -24.53 3.90
CA PRO A 237 -1.86 -24.07 3.60
C PRO A 237 -2.90 -25.20 3.62
N ALA A 238 -2.50 -26.45 3.35
CA ALA A 238 -3.40 -27.60 3.34
C ALA A 238 -3.97 -27.94 4.73
N ARG A 239 -3.34 -27.47 5.80
CA ARG A 239 -3.80 -27.64 7.18
C ARG A 239 -4.59 -26.44 7.69
N ALA A 240 -4.97 -25.49 6.83
CA ALA A 240 -5.77 -24.35 7.19
C ALA A 240 -7.23 -24.78 7.47
N ARG A 241 -7.80 -24.29 8.57
CA ARG A 241 -9.21 -24.49 8.85
C ARG A 241 -10.06 -23.57 7.98
N LEU A 242 -11.07 -24.09 7.29
CA LEU A 242 -11.92 -23.32 6.38
C LEU A 242 -12.60 -22.13 7.09
N ALA A 243 -13.00 -22.29 8.35
CA ALA A 243 -13.57 -21.21 9.14
C ALA A 243 -12.61 -20.01 9.30
N THR A 244 -11.31 -20.29 9.58
CA THR A 244 -10.28 -19.26 9.69
C THR A 244 -9.99 -18.62 8.32
N VAL A 245 -9.94 -19.40 7.24
CA VAL A 245 -9.78 -18.88 5.86
C VAL A 245 -10.94 -17.94 5.50
N LYS A 246 -12.19 -18.33 5.79
CA LYS A 246 -13.37 -17.47 5.58
C LYS A 246 -13.32 -16.20 6.43
N ARG A 247 -12.84 -16.25 7.67
CA ARG A 247 -12.66 -15.08 8.53
C ARG A 247 -11.62 -14.11 7.93
N VAL A 248 -10.46 -14.61 7.52
CA VAL A 248 -9.43 -13.81 6.86
C VAL A 248 -9.95 -13.17 5.58
N ALA A 249 -10.62 -13.94 4.73
CA ALA A 249 -11.21 -13.43 3.48
C ALA A 249 -12.29 -12.38 3.75
N ARG A 250 -13.19 -12.60 4.72
CA ARG A 250 -14.27 -11.66 5.07
C ARG A 250 -13.74 -10.30 5.52
N LEU A 251 -12.61 -10.27 6.25
CA LEU A 251 -11.97 -9.03 6.65
C LEU A 251 -11.08 -8.44 5.55
N GLY A 252 -10.46 -9.27 4.72
CA GLY A 252 -9.55 -8.85 3.68
C GLY A 252 -10.26 -8.33 2.41
N VAL A 253 -11.40 -8.90 2.01
CA VAL A 253 -12.13 -8.50 0.81
C VAL A 253 -12.52 -7.01 0.82
N PRO A 254 -13.08 -6.45 1.90
CA PRO A 254 -13.36 -5.02 1.95
C PRO A 254 -12.09 -4.15 1.83
N ILE A 255 -10.95 -4.60 2.36
CA ILE A 255 -9.68 -3.87 2.24
C ILE A 255 -9.18 -3.91 0.80
N ALA A 256 -9.22 -5.08 0.15
CA ALA A 256 -8.89 -5.23 -1.26
C ALA A 256 -9.78 -4.34 -2.15
N ALA A 257 -11.08 -4.30 -1.86
CA ALA A 257 -12.05 -3.46 -2.55
C ALA A 257 -11.78 -1.96 -2.31
N THR A 258 -11.36 -1.56 -1.10
CA THR A 258 -10.92 -0.18 -0.81
C THR A 258 -9.77 0.22 -1.71
N TYR A 259 -8.72 -0.61 -1.80
CA TYR A 259 -7.56 -0.32 -2.66
C TYR A 259 -7.91 -0.30 -4.14
N GLY A 260 -8.78 -1.21 -4.60
CA GLY A 260 -9.28 -1.20 -5.99
C GLY A 260 -10.10 0.04 -6.29
N SER A 261 -10.98 0.45 -5.40
CA SER A 261 -11.82 1.64 -5.51
C SER A 261 -11.00 2.93 -5.52
N GLU A 262 -9.99 3.02 -4.66
CA GLU A 262 -9.06 4.14 -4.58
C GLU A 262 -8.29 4.31 -5.90
N ALA A 263 -7.71 3.24 -6.42
CA ALA A 263 -7.01 3.27 -7.70
C ALA A 263 -7.94 3.64 -8.85
N GLY A 264 -9.19 3.16 -8.87
CA GLY A 264 -10.21 3.55 -9.83
C GLY A 264 -10.53 5.03 -9.77
N PHE A 265 -10.69 5.57 -8.57
CA PHE A 265 -10.95 7.00 -8.35
C PHE A 265 -9.81 7.89 -8.87
N PHE A 266 -8.55 7.57 -8.55
CA PHE A 266 -7.39 8.29 -9.08
C PHE A 266 -7.25 8.14 -10.61
N SER A 267 -7.62 7.01 -11.18
CA SER A 267 -7.63 6.81 -12.63
C SER A 267 -8.66 7.72 -13.31
N VAL A 268 -9.86 7.86 -12.75
CA VAL A 268 -10.90 8.77 -13.28
C VAL A 268 -10.43 10.21 -13.20
N THR A 269 -9.83 10.63 -12.08
CA THR A 269 -9.32 12.01 -11.95
C THR A 269 -8.17 12.31 -12.91
N ALA A 270 -7.32 11.32 -13.24
CA ALA A 270 -6.31 11.46 -14.27
C ALA A 270 -6.91 11.62 -15.68
N LEU A 271 -7.98 10.87 -16.00
CA LEU A 271 -8.72 11.04 -17.25
C LEU A 271 -9.36 12.42 -17.34
N MET A 272 -9.94 12.91 -16.23
CA MET A 272 -10.47 14.27 -16.17
C MET A 272 -9.38 15.33 -16.41
N ALA A 273 -8.19 15.16 -15.80
CA ALA A 273 -7.06 16.06 -16.02
C ALA A 273 -6.60 16.05 -17.48
N GLY A 274 -6.60 14.88 -18.13
CA GLY A 274 -6.27 14.71 -19.53
C GLY A 274 -7.20 15.49 -20.48
N SER A 275 -8.48 15.69 -20.11
CA SER A 275 -9.44 16.46 -20.92
C SER A 275 -9.10 17.96 -21.00
N PHE A 276 -8.27 18.47 -20.09
CA PHE A 276 -7.78 19.86 -20.11
C PHE A 276 -6.44 20.02 -20.88
N GLY A 277 -5.99 18.98 -21.54
CA GLY A 277 -4.82 19.00 -22.42
C GLY A 277 -3.53 18.42 -21.82
N PRO A 278 -2.48 18.31 -22.64
CA PRO A 278 -1.22 17.63 -22.27
C PRO A 278 -0.49 18.28 -21.08
N ALA A 279 -0.49 19.61 -20.99
CA ALA A 279 0.16 20.34 -19.91
C ALA A 279 -0.55 20.09 -18.56
N ALA A 280 -1.88 20.03 -18.57
CA ALA A 280 -2.69 19.72 -17.38
C ALA A 280 -2.45 18.28 -16.90
N LEU A 281 -2.41 17.32 -17.83
CA LEU A 281 -2.13 15.91 -17.50
C LEU A 281 -0.70 15.73 -16.98
N ALA A 282 0.28 16.39 -17.57
CA ALA A 282 1.67 16.36 -17.11
C ALA A 282 1.80 16.92 -15.68
N ALA A 283 1.17 18.06 -15.41
CA ALA A 283 1.13 18.67 -14.08
C ALA A 283 0.45 17.75 -13.05
N HIS A 284 -0.72 17.21 -13.40
CA HIS A 284 -1.44 16.25 -12.55
C HIS A 284 -0.57 15.03 -12.22
N THR A 285 0.06 14.44 -13.23
CA THR A 285 0.90 13.25 -13.06
C THR A 285 2.10 13.52 -12.17
N ALA A 286 2.79 14.65 -12.37
CA ALA A 286 3.96 15.04 -11.57
C ALA A 286 3.59 15.24 -10.09
N VAL A 287 2.54 15.99 -9.80
CA VAL A 287 2.11 16.24 -8.42
C VAL A 287 1.52 14.99 -7.79
N ASN A 288 0.77 14.19 -8.55
CA ASN A 288 0.24 12.90 -8.06
C ASN A 288 1.37 11.94 -7.66
N GLN A 289 2.49 11.91 -8.39
CA GLN A 289 3.65 11.08 -8.03
C GLN A 289 4.30 11.56 -6.72
N LEU A 290 4.38 12.86 -6.48
CA LEU A 290 4.85 13.43 -5.21
C LEU A 290 3.94 13.04 -4.06
N VAL A 291 2.61 13.21 -4.23
CA VAL A 291 1.62 12.81 -3.23
C VAL A 291 1.69 11.31 -2.96
N TYR A 292 1.87 10.47 -3.99
CA TYR A 292 2.01 9.02 -3.83
C TYR A 292 3.24 8.62 -2.99
N ILE A 293 4.38 9.30 -3.16
CA ILE A 293 5.57 9.04 -2.33
C ILE A 293 5.29 9.36 -0.85
N VAL A 294 4.65 10.50 -0.58
CA VAL A 294 4.30 10.93 0.78
C VAL A 294 3.19 10.04 1.38
N PHE A 295 2.25 9.58 0.58
CA PHE A 295 1.23 8.60 0.94
C PHE A 295 1.81 7.33 1.56
N GLN A 296 3.00 6.88 1.16
CA GLN A 296 3.64 5.70 1.75
C GLN A 296 3.98 5.89 3.24
N ILE A 297 4.22 7.13 3.65
CA ILE A 297 4.41 7.47 5.07
C ILE A 297 3.08 7.26 5.83
N ALA A 298 1.98 7.74 5.26
CA ALA A 298 0.65 7.55 5.81
C ALA A 298 0.27 6.06 5.94
N VAL A 299 0.58 5.26 4.92
CA VAL A 299 0.33 3.80 4.92
C VAL A 299 1.13 3.11 6.03
N GLY A 300 2.41 3.42 6.18
CA GLY A 300 3.25 2.84 7.24
C GLY A 300 2.74 3.19 8.64
N LEU A 301 2.36 4.45 8.86
CA LEU A 301 1.81 4.93 10.12
C LEU A 301 0.43 4.31 10.41
N SER A 302 -0.42 4.19 9.39
CA SER A 302 -1.73 3.53 9.46
C SER A 302 -1.61 2.06 9.88
N HIS A 303 -0.66 1.32 9.32
CA HIS A 303 -0.41 -0.08 9.70
C HIS A 303 0.05 -0.19 11.17
N ALA A 304 0.98 0.66 11.59
CA ALA A 304 1.45 0.67 12.98
C ALA A 304 0.32 1.01 13.97
N ALA A 305 -0.48 2.04 13.68
CA ALA A 305 -1.63 2.40 14.48
C ALA A 305 -2.66 1.27 14.56
N SER A 306 -2.96 0.64 13.43
CA SER A 306 -3.91 -0.48 13.32
C SER A 306 -3.53 -1.66 14.21
N VAL A 307 -2.28 -2.12 14.14
CA VAL A 307 -1.76 -3.24 14.93
C VAL A 307 -1.74 -2.92 16.42
N ASN A 308 -1.31 -1.71 16.78
CA ASN A 308 -1.30 -1.27 18.17
C ASN A 308 -2.72 -1.15 18.77
N VAL A 309 -3.70 -0.65 17.99
CA VAL A 309 -5.11 -0.60 18.43
C VAL A 309 -5.64 -2.00 18.67
N SER A 310 -5.42 -2.96 17.75
CA SER A 310 -5.87 -4.33 17.92
C SER A 310 -5.29 -4.97 19.19
N ARG A 311 -4.00 -4.71 19.47
CA ARG A 311 -3.32 -5.18 20.67
C ARG A 311 -3.92 -4.60 21.93
N GLU A 312 -4.03 -3.26 22.02
CA GLU A 312 -4.54 -2.59 23.23
C GLU A 312 -5.99 -2.93 23.54
N LEU A 313 -6.80 -3.13 22.50
CA LEU A 313 -8.17 -3.60 22.66
C LEU A 313 -8.23 -5.04 23.19
N ALA A 314 -7.32 -5.91 22.74
CA ALA A 314 -7.21 -7.27 23.27
C ALA A 314 -6.82 -7.29 24.76
N LEU A 315 -6.05 -6.28 25.18
CA LEU A 315 -5.65 -6.05 26.58
C LEU A 315 -6.71 -5.32 27.42
N GLY A 316 -7.86 -4.92 26.82
CA GLY A 316 -8.91 -4.16 27.50
C GLY A 316 -8.62 -2.66 27.68
N ASN A 317 -7.57 -2.13 27.05
CA ASN A 317 -7.09 -0.75 27.22
C ASN A 317 -7.75 0.22 26.24
N LEU A 318 -9.03 0.57 26.43
CA LEU A 318 -9.75 1.51 25.54
C LEU A 318 -9.12 2.89 25.50
N ASP A 319 -8.59 3.39 26.61
CA ASP A 319 -7.95 4.70 26.66
C ASP A 319 -6.62 4.73 25.88
N ALA A 320 -5.89 3.62 25.86
CA ALA A 320 -4.71 3.47 24.99
C ALA A 320 -5.10 3.53 23.51
N ALA A 321 -6.20 2.88 23.12
CA ALA A 321 -6.69 2.94 21.74
C ALA A 321 -7.07 4.39 21.33
N ARG A 322 -7.67 5.17 22.23
CA ARG A 322 -7.93 6.61 22.01
C ARG A 322 -6.63 7.41 21.86
N ARG A 323 -5.63 7.16 22.71
CA ARG A 323 -4.33 7.84 22.64
C ARG A 323 -3.59 7.52 21.35
N ILE A 324 -3.59 6.25 20.90
CA ILE A 324 -2.98 5.83 19.63
C ILE A 324 -3.54 6.64 18.46
N ARG A 325 -4.87 6.83 18.39
CA ARG A 325 -5.49 7.68 17.36
C ARG A 325 -4.90 9.10 17.39
N ASN A 326 -4.90 9.73 18.56
CA ASN A 326 -4.46 11.12 18.70
C ASN A 326 -2.96 11.26 18.39
N THR A 327 -2.14 10.33 18.86
CA THR A 327 -0.70 10.32 18.60
C THR A 327 -0.39 10.10 17.13
N ALA A 328 -1.07 9.15 16.48
CA ALA A 328 -0.89 8.89 15.05
C ALA A 328 -1.26 10.11 14.20
N LEU A 329 -2.39 10.77 14.50
CA LEU A 329 -2.81 11.99 13.81
C LEU A 329 -1.85 13.17 14.08
N ALA A 330 -1.34 13.31 15.29
CA ALA A 330 -0.38 14.37 15.62
C ALA A 330 0.97 14.14 14.92
N CYS A 331 1.49 12.92 14.90
CA CYS A 331 2.70 12.57 14.15
C CYS A 331 2.51 12.81 12.64
N ALA A 332 1.37 12.40 12.10
CA ALA A 332 1.02 12.63 10.70
C ALA A 332 0.98 14.13 10.37
N ALA A 333 0.27 14.92 11.19
CA ALA A 333 0.16 16.36 11.01
C ALA A 333 1.53 17.05 11.05
N ALA A 334 2.42 16.64 11.97
CA ALA A 334 3.77 17.19 12.06
C ALA A 334 4.59 16.91 10.78
N VAL A 335 4.56 15.67 10.27
CA VAL A 335 5.25 15.31 9.03
C VAL A 335 4.66 16.05 7.84
N MET A 336 3.32 16.09 7.72
CA MET A 336 2.63 16.78 6.62
C MET A 336 2.84 18.30 6.66
N ALA A 337 3.00 18.89 7.84
CA ALA A 337 3.36 20.30 7.97
C ALA A 337 4.75 20.59 7.38
N VAL A 338 5.73 19.74 7.65
CA VAL A 338 7.08 19.87 7.06
C VAL A 338 7.04 19.70 5.54
N VAL A 339 6.36 18.67 5.05
CA VAL A 339 6.23 18.42 3.60
C VAL A 339 5.46 19.55 2.91
N GLY A 340 4.34 19.99 3.50
CA GLY A 340 3.53 21.11 2.97
C GLY A 340 4.33 22.42 2.94
N ALA A 341 5.10 22.70 3.98
CA ALA A 341 6.01 23.86 4.01
C ALA A 341 7.06 23.79 2.89
N ALA A 342 7.64 22.61 2.64
CA ALA A 342 8.57 22.41 1.54
C ALA A 342 7.91 22.63 0.17
N TYR A 343 6.67 22.16 -0.03
CA TYR A 343 5.92 22.36 -1.26
C TYR A 343 5.61 23.83 -1.54
N LEU A 344 5.29 24.59 -0.49
CA LEU A 344 4.96 26.01 -0.63
C LEU A 344 6.22 26.89 -0.73
N ALA A 345 7.27 26.56 0.00
CA ALA A 345 8.51 27.36 0.02
C ALA A 345 9.42 27.10 -1.18
N PHE A 346 9.43 25.86 -1.70
CA PHE A 346 10.37 25.41 -2.73
C PHE A 346 9.69 24.65 -3.88
N PRO A 347 8.62 25.18 -4.52
CA PRO A 347 7.88 24.45 -5.55
C PRO A 347 8.75 24.07 -6.75
N GLY A 348 9.67 24.93 -7.19
CA GLY A 348 10.56 24.67 -8.32
C GLY A 348 11.47 23.46 -8.08
N PRO A 349 12.31 23.45 -7.03
CA PRO A 349 13.14 22.30 -6.69
C PRO A 349 12.35 21.00 -6.46
N VAL A 350 11.16 21.07 -5.89
CA VAL A 350 10.30 19.91 -5.65
C VAL A 350 9.77 19.31 -6.94
N LEU A 351 9.42 20.14 -7.93
CA LEU A 351 8.90 19.71 -9.23
C LEU A 351 10.02 19.34 -10.23
N ALA A 352 11.24 19.83 -10.04
CA ALA A 352 12.35 19.64 -10.98
C ALA A 352 12.66 18.18 -11.37
N PRO A 353 12.52 17.17 -10.47
CA PRO A 353 12.69 15.77 -10.84
C PRO A 353 11.64 15.22 -11.82
N PHE A 354 10.47 15.87 -11.90
CA PHE A 354 9.32 15.36 -12.66
C PHE A 354 8.95 16.23 -13.87
N LEU A 355 9.27 17.53 -13.83
CA LEU A 355 8.96 18.48 -14.89
C LEU A 355 10.21 19.27 -15.25
N ARG A 356 10.48 19.38 -16.56
CA ARG A 356 11.56 20.24 -17.05
C ARG A 356 11.23 21.72 -16.82
N PRO A 357 12.20 22.56 -16.48
CA PRO A 357 11.98 23.99 -16.26
C PRO A 357 11.40 24.73 -17.48
N ASP A 358 11.65 24.21 -18.69
CA ASP A 358 11.17 24.75 -19.97
C ASP A 358 9.72 24.33 -20.32
N ALA A 359 9.11 23.45 -19.54
CA ALA A 359 7.70 23.05 -19.68
C ALA A 359 6.71 24.10 -19.12
N GLY A 360 6.95 25.38 -19.33
CA GLY A 360 6.27 26.57 -18.75
C GLY A 360 4.81 26.41 -18.31
N PRO A 361 3.84 26.08 -19.23
CA PRO A 361 2.43 25.93 -18.84
C PRO A 361 2.19 24.80 -17.83
N ALA A 362 2.88 23.68 -17.97
CA ALA A 362 2.75 22.53 -17.06
C ALA A 362 3.30 22.86 -15.66
N VAL A 363 4.42 23.59 -15.58
CA VAL A 363 5.01 24.02 -14.30
C VAL A 363 4.09 24.99 -13.57
N ALA A 364 3.45 25.92 -14.28
CA ALA A 364 2.51 26.87 -13.67
C ALA A 364 1.29 26.15 -13.05
N VAL A 365 0.69 25.22 -13.78
CA VAL A 365 -0.42 24.39 -13.27
C VAL A 365 0.06 23.54 -12.10
N ALA A 366 1.21 22.84 -12.24
CA ALA A 366 1.76 21.98 -11.19
C ALA A 366 2.03 22.75 -9.88
N THR A 367 2.49 24.00 -9.96
CA THR A 367 2.69 24.85 -8.78
C THR A 367 1.37 25.15 -8.05
N GLN A 368 0.30 25.40 -8.79
CA GLN A 368 -1.05 25.57 -8.20
C GLN A 368 -1.52 24.26 -7.54
N LEU A 369 -1.36 23.12 -8.24
CA LEU A 369 -1.73 21.81 -7.70
C LEU A 369 -0.91 21.46 -6.45
N LEU A 370 0.35 21.84 -6.42
CA LEU A 370 1.25 21.59 -5.27
C LEU A 370 0.78 22.35 -4.02
N ALA A 371 0.27 23.58 -4.19
CA ALA A 371 -0.34 24.34 -3.09
C ALA A 371 -1.60 23.65 -2.53
N ILE A 372 -2.44 23.11 -3.41
CA ILE A 372 -3.61 22.30 -2.98
C ILE A 372 -3.13 21.01 -2.31
N ALA A 373 -2.12 20.33 -2.86
CA ALA A 373 -1.54 19.12 -2.32
C ALA A 373 -0.97 19.32 -0.90
N ALA A 374 -0.40 20.48 -0.61
CA ALA A 374 0.11 20.81 0.74
C ALA A 374 -0.98 20.71 1.83
N VAL A 375 -2.24 21.03 1.49
CA VAL A 375 -3.39 20.86 2.39
C VAL A 375 -4.00 19.47 2.27
N LEU A 376 -4.13 18.94 1.05
CA LEU A 376 -4.72 17.65 0.74
C LEU A 376 -4.06 16.51 1.53
N GLN A 377 -2.75 16.52 1.66
CA GLN A 377 -1.98 15.46 2.33
C GLN A 377 -2.33 15.29 3.83
N PHE A 378 -2.77 16.35 4.51
CA PHE A 378 -3.26 16.22 5.89
C PHE A 378 -4.49 15.31 5.95
N PHE A 379 -5.44 15.53 5.04
CA PHE A 379 -6.67 14.74 4.99
C PHE A 379 -6.43 13.33 4.42
N ASP A 380 -5.54 13.19 3.46
CA ASP A 380 -5.13 11.89 2.93
C ASP A 380 -4.48 11.04 4.03
N CYS A 381 -3.57 11.61 4.80
CA CYS A 381 -2.96 10.92 5.92
C CYS A 381 -3.97 10.58 7.02
N ALA A 382 -4.87 11.51 7.36
CA ALA A 382 -5.91 11.29 8.37
C ALA A 382 -6.91 10.19 7.92
N GLN A 383 -7.27 10.16 6.64
CA GLN A 383 -8.11 9.15 6.03
C GLN A 383 -7.46 7.76 6.12
N ASN A 384 -6.17 7.65 5.74
CA ASN A 384 -5.42 6.40 5.82
C ASN A 384 -5.29 5.88 7.25
N ILE A 385 -5.00 6.77 8.21
CA ILE A 385 -5.00 6.43 9.64
C ILE A 385 -6.39 5.96 10.06
N GLY A 386 -7.47 6.65 9.65
CA GLY A 386 -8.85 6.29 9.94
C GLY A 386 -9.21 4.88 9.46
N VAL A 387 -8.82 4.52 8.23
CA VAL A 387 -8.97 3.14 7.71
C VAL A 387 -8.19 2.15 8.57
N GLY A 388 -6.96 2.47 8.94
CA GLY A 388 -6.14 1.64 9.83
C GLY A 388 -6.76 1.43 11.21
N LEU A 389 -7.28 2.48 11.81
CA LEU A 389 -7.96 2.43 13.11
C LEU A 389 -9.21 1.53 13.08
N LEU A 390 -10.06 1.67 12.04
CA LEU A 390 -11.23 0.79 11.87
C LEU A 390 -10.82 -0.66 11.60
N ARG A 391 -9.73 -0.89 10.88
CA ARG A 391 -9.14 -2.22 10.72
C ARG A 391 -8.72 -2.80 12.07
N GLY A 392 -8.17 -1.97 12.95
CA GLY A 392 -7.84 -2.34 14.33
C GLY A 392 -9.04 -2.75 15.17
N LEU A 393 -10.25 -2.33 14.77
CA LEU A 393 -11.54 -2.74 15.37
C LEU A 393 -12.18 -3.96 14.66
N ASP A 394 -11.56 -4.52 13.62
CA ASP A 394 -12.13 -5.50 12.68
C ASP A 394 -13.34 -4.96 11.85
N ASP A 395 -13.52 -3.62 11.80
CA ASP A 395 -14.60 -2.96 11.04
C ASP A 395 -14.12 -2.54 9.63
N THR A 396 -13.62 -3.49 8.87
CA THR A 396 -13.08 -3.26 7.52
C THR A 396 -14.18 -2.93 6.51
N ALA A 397 -15.36 -3.53 6.66
CA ALA A 397 -16.52 -3.26 5.81
C ALA A 397 -17.07 -1.83 6.01
N GLY A 398 -17.08 -1.34 7.25
CA GLY A 398 -17.41 0.05 7.55
C GLY A 398 -16.42 1.03 6.93
N GLY A 399 -15.13 0.73 7.03
CA GLY A 399 -14.07 1.50 6.37
C GLY A 399 -14.29 1.59 4.85
N PHE A 400 -14.52 0.47 4.19
CA PHE A 400 -14.78 0.43 2.74
C PHE A 400 -16.00 1.28 2.33
N ARG A 401 -17.15 1.12 3.03
CA ARG A 401 -18.36 1.89 2.71
C ARG A 401 -18.14 3.40 2.83
N LEU A 402 -17.46 3.85 3.88
CA LEU A 402 -17.19 5.26 4.09
C LEU A 402 -16.19 5.81 3.06
N THR A 403 -15.23 5.03 2.65
CA THR A 403 -14.32 5.39 1.55
C THR A 403 -15.06 5.53 0.23
N LEU A 404 -15.98 4.62 -0.10
CA LEU A 404 -16.83 4.74 -1.29
C LEU A 404 -17.65 6.04 -1.27
N ILE A 405 -18.28 6.37 -0.15
CA ILE A 405 -19.06 7.60 -0.01
C ILE A 405 -18.15 8.82 -0.24
N GLY A 406 -17.02 8.90 0.43
CA GLY A 406 -16.13 10.04 0.32
C GLY A 406 -15.55 10.23 -1.08
N TYR A 407 -15.12 9.17 -1.74
CA TYR A 407 -14.51 9.27 -3.06
C TYR A 407 -15.54 9.45 -4.18
N TRP A 408 -16.55 8.57 -4.25
CA TRP A 408 -17.46 8.50 -5.38
C TRP A 408 -18.70 9.36 -5.22
N ALA A 409 -19.24 9.52 -4.01
CA ALA A 409 -20.40 10.34 -3.75
C ALA A 409 -20.08 11.82 -3.44
N VAL A 410 -18.89 12.12 -2.91
CA VAL A 410 -18.47 13.50 -2.60
C VAL A 410 -17.36 13.95 -3.55
N GLY A 411 -16.21 13.24 -3.56
CA GLY A 411 -15.02 13.67 -4.27
C GLY A 411 -15.22 13.83 -5.77
N LEU A 412 -15.77 12.79 -6.43
CA LEU A 412 -15.95 12.83 -7.89
C LEU A 412 -16.98 13.88 -8.34
N PRO A 413 -18.19 14.00 -7.75
CA PRO A 413 -19.12 15.05 -8.12
C PRO A 413 -18.59 16.45 -7.88
N VAL A 414 -17.89 16.68 -6.75
CA VAL A 414 -17.29 17.99 -6.46
C VAL A 414 -16.15 18.29 -7.45
N SER A 415 -15.32 17.30 -7.79
CA SER A 415 -14.27 17.45 -8.82
C SER A 415 -14.87 17.86 -10.16
N TRP A 416 -15.93 17.18 -10.58
CA TRP A 416 -16.62 17.50 -11.83
C TRP A 416 -17.24 18.92 -11.81
N LEU A 417 -17.96 19.25 -10.73
CA LEU A 417 -18.59 20.55 -10.57
C LEU A 417 -17.57 21.70 -10.62
N LEU A 418 -16.47 21.59 -9.84
CA LEU A 418 -15.45 22.63 -9.77
C LEU A 418 -14.64 22.73 -11.07
N ALA A 419 -14.29 21.60 -11.68
CA ALA A 419 -13.47 21.58 -12.88
C ALA A 419 -14.21 22.06 -14.12
N TYR A 420 -15.43 21.57 -14.36
CA TYR A 420 -16.17 21.80 -15.60
C TYR A 420 -17.25 22.88 -15.45
N ALA A 421 -18.10 22.80 -14.42
CA ALA A 421 -19.22 23.74 -14.29
C ALA A 421 -18.77 25.14 -13.81
N LEU A 422 -17.79 25.19 -12.89
CA LEU A 422 -17.19 26.44 -12.41
C LEU A 422 -15.94 26.86 -13.18
N GLY A 423 -15.48 26.06 -14.15
CA GLY A 423 -14.38 26.39 -15.05
C GLY A 423 -13.00 26.48 -14.39
N LEU A 424 -12.80 25.88 -13.20
CA LEU A 424 -11.51 25.91 -12.51
C LEU A 424 -10.47 24.96 -13.12
N GLY A 425 -10.87 24.10 -14.08
CA GLY A 425 -9.97 23.16 -14.73
C GLY A 425 -9.30 22.17 -13.78
N THR A 426 -8.01 21.89 -13.98
CA THR A 426 -7.26 20.92 -13.18
C THR A 426 -7.21 21.24 -11.67
N PRO A 427 -7.03 22.50 -11.23
CA PRO A 427 -7.19 22.86 -9.82
C PRO A 427 -8.55 22.48 -9.23
N GLY A 428 -9.65 22.58 -10.01
CA GLY A 428 -10.98 22.14 -9.60
C GLY A 428 -11.06 20.64 -9.30
N ILE A 429 -10.38 19.80 -10.10
CA ILE A 429 -10.26 18.36 -9.83
C ILE A 429 -9.60 18.12 -8.47
N TRP A 430 -8.50 18.80 -8.19
CA TRP A 430 -7.75 18.63 -6.95
C TRP A 430 -8.48 19.16 -5.71
N LEU A 431 -9.25 20.21 -5.85
CA LEU A 431 -10.16 20.68 -4.78
C LEU A 431 -11.26 19.66 -4.50
N GLY A 432 -11.77 19.00 -5.52
CA GLY A 432 -12.71 17.89 -5.36
C GLY A 432 -12.08 16.66 -4.70
N LEU A 433 -10.83 16.31 -5.07
CA LEU A 433 -10.03 15.29 -4.36
C LEU A 433 -9.90 15.64 -2.87
N LEU A 434 -9.54 16.89 -2.57
CA LEU A 434 -9.43 17.38 -1.19
C LEU A 434 -10.76 17.24 -0.44
N ALA A 435 -11.88 17.62 -1.04
CA ALA A 435 -13.20 17.49 -0.43
C ALA A 435 -13.57 16.03 -0.15
N GLY A 436 -13.29 15.13 -1.10
CA GLY A 436 -13.52 13.69 -0.95
C GLY A 436 -12.70 13.07 0.17
N LEU A 437 -11.41 13.37 0.22
CA LEU A 437 -10.49 12.87 1.27
C LEU A 437 -10.86 13.45 2.65
N ALA A 438 -11.23 14.75 2.72
CA ALA A 438 -11.66 15.37 3.96
C ALA A 438 -12.96 14.74 4.49
N ALA A 439 -13.95 14.54 3.62
CA ALA A 439 -15.19 13.86 3.98
C ALA A 439 -14.91 12.43 4.48
N THR A 440 -14.08 11.68 3.77
CA THR A 440 -13.68 10.31 4.17
C THR A 440 -13.00 10.31 5.53
N ALA A 441 -12.02 11.18 5.76
CA ALA A 441 -11.29 11.29 7.03
C ALA A 441 -12.24 11.57 8.19
N VAL A 442 -13.14 12.54 8.03
CA VAL A 442 -14.12 12.90 9.08
C VAL A 442 -15.06 11.73 9.39
N LEU A 443 -15.59 11.07 8.35
CA LEU A 443 -16.51 9.94 8.52
C LEU A 443 -15.84 8.76 9.23
N LEU A 444 -14.63 8.39 8.83
CA LEU A 444 -13.86 7.29 9.41
C LEU A 444 -13.51 7.56 10.88
N LEU A 445 -13.02 8.78 11.20
CA LEU A 445 -12.64 9.14 12.57
C LEU A 445 -13.84 9.25 13.49
N ARG A 446 -14.99 9.75 13.00
CA ARG A 446 -16.26 9.75 13.75
C ARG A 446 -16.72 8.33 14.04
N ARG A 447 -16.70 7.44 13.03
CA ARG A 447 -17.08 6.03 13.22
C ARG A 447 -16.19 5.33 14.22
N TYR A 448 -14.87 5.53 14.15
CA TYR A 448 -13.92 4.99 15.12
C TYR A 448 -14.23 5.46 16.54
N SER A 449 -14.46 6.75 16.73
CA SER A 449 -14.77 7.33 18.04
C SER A 449 -16.09 6.80 18.60
N ALA A 450 -17.12 6.68 17.77
CA ALA A 450 -18.40 6.10 18.16
C ALA A 450 -18.28 4.62 18.54
N ALA A 451 -17.51 3.84 17.78
CA ALA A 451 -17.28 2.42 18.07
C ALA A 451 -16.51 2.20 19.39
N LEU A 452 -15.55 3.09 19.73
CA LEU A 452 -14.87 3.05 21.03
C LEU A 452 -15.79 3.49 22.18
N ALA A 453 -16.67 4.46 21.96
CA ALA A 453 -17.65 4.87 22.97
C ALA A 453 -18.64 3.74 23.27
N ALA A 454 -19.13 3.05 22.24
CA ALA A 454 -20.04 1.91 22.40
C ALA A 454 -19.41 0.71 23.13
N ARG A 455 -18.09 0.56 23.10
CA ARG A 455 -17.37 -0.48 23.85
C ARG A 455 -17.07 -0.08 25.30
N ALA A 456 -17.17 1.19 25.63
CA ALA A 456 -16.95 1.72 26.97
C ALA A 456 -18.27 1.77 27.81
N ALA A 457 -19.42 1.76 27.11
CA ALA A 457 -20.75 1.66 27.71
C ALA A 457 -21.13 0.19 27.98
#